data_9a1c4ac249659e6849264d2e572f1657
#
_entry.id   9a1c4ac249659e6849264d2e572f1657
#
_cell.length_a   1.000
_cell.length_b   1.000
_cell.length_c   1.000
_cell.angle_alpha   90.00
_cell.angle_beta   90.00
_cell.angle_gamma   90.00
#
_symmetry.space_group_name_H-M   'P 1'
#
loop_
_entity.id
_entity.type
_entity.pdbx_description
1 polymer ?
#
loop_
_entity_poly.entity_id
_entity_poly.type
_entity_poly.pdbx_seq_one_letter_code
_entity_poly.pdbx_strand_id
1 'polypeptide(L)'
;LLGLLSLLSPMAVNRNPASCSGCGRCAAACPSRIPVDERKRLSGPECVGCTECVSACPSRCLDIRFGYGTGALRLPAWGIAAGTLLILLLGYAAAVFTGHWEADLPPQMIRMFLN
;
A
#
# COMPACT_ATOMS: atom_id res chain seq x y z
N LEU A 1 -15.95 -0.03 7.94
CA LEU A 1 -14.85 0.08 8.92
C LEU A 1 -13.51 0.30 8.22
N LEU A 2 -13.12 -0.50 7.22
CA LEU A 2 -11.86 -0.33 6.47
C LEU A 2 -11.77 1.01 5.75
N GLY A 3 -12.87 1.51 5.17
CA GLY A 3 -12.93 2.81 4.52
C GLY A 3 -12.70 3.99 5.47
N LEU A 4 -13.14 3.88 6.73
CA LEU A 4 -12.86 4.89 7.75
C LEU A 4 -11.38 4.88 8.17
N LEU A 5 -10.79 3.71 8.31
CA LEU A 5 -9.37 3.55 8.62
C LEU A 5 -8.48 4.10 7.48
N SER A 6 -8.91 3.99 6.22
CA SER A 6 -8.16 4.54 5.09
C SER A 6 -8.08 6.07 5.09
N LEU A 7 -9.03 6.77 5.71
CA LEU A 7 -8.98 8.23 5.89
C LEU A 7 -7.85 8.65 6.85
N LEU A 8 -7.49 7.78 7.79
CA LEU A 8 -6.38 7.96 8.71
C LEU A 8 -5.04 7.48 8.15
N SER A 9 -5.04 6.93 6.93
CA SER A 9 -3.81 6.45 6.31
C SER A 9 -2.84 7.60 6.04
N PRO A 10 -1.64 7.54 6.58
CA PRO A 10 -0.61 8.55 6.29
C PRO A 10 -0.02 8.40 4.88
N MET A 11 -0.29 7.28 4.19
CA MET A 11 0.17 7.05 2.82
C MET A 11 -0.72 7.75 1.80
N ALA A 12 -0.11 8.44 0.85
CA ALA A 12 -0.79 9.07 -0.26
C ALA A 12 0.09 9.12 -1.51
N VAL A 13 -0.55 9.02 -2.67
CA VAL A 13 0.10 9.36 -3.94
C VAL A 13 -0.07 10.85 -4.17
N ASN A 14 1.04 11.56 -4.33
CA ASN A 14 1.05 13.00 -4.61
C ASN A 14 1.46 13.24 -6.05
N ARG A 15 0.76 14.16 -6.71
CA ARG A 15 1.07 14.63 -8.06
C ARG A 15 1.72 16.00 -8.01
N ASN A 16 2.85 16.14 -8.71
CA ASN A 16 3.44 17.45 -8.96
C ASN A 16 2.85 18.03 -10.26
N PRO A 17 1.98 19.04 -10.18
CA PRO A 17 1.36 19.61 -11.38
C PRO A 17 2.35 20.30 -12.32
N ALA A 18 3.47 20.82 -11.80
CA ALA A 18 4.50 21.49 -12.61
C ALA A 18 5.25 20.54 -13.57
N SER A 19 5.37 19.25 -13.19
CA SER A 19 6.05 18.22 -14.00
C SER A 19 5.08 17.34 -14.77
N CYS A 20 3.77 17.58 -14.64
CA CYS A 20 2.74 16.74 -15.23
C CYS A 20 2.42 17.19 -16.66
N SER A 21 2.54 16.26 -17.63
CA SER A 21 2.18 16.52 -19.03
C SER A 21 0.68 16.43 -19.36
N GLY A 22 -0.17 16.08 -18.38
CA GLY A 22 -1.62 15.94 -18.58
C GLY A 22 -2.03 14.77 -19.50
N CYS A 23 -1.19 13.76 -19.67
CA CYS A 23 -1.42 12.68 -20.65
C CYS A 23 -2.51 11.66 -20.26
N GLY A 24 -3.09 11.70 -19.05
CA GLY A 24 -4.17 10.84 -18.58
C GLY A 24 -3.80 9.36 -18.34
N ARG A 25 -2.57 8.91 -18.62
CA ARG A 25 -2.15 7.50 -18.50
C ARG A 25 -2.31 6.97 -17.08
N CYS A 26 -2.08 7.81 -16.08
CA CYS A 26 -2.24 7.43 -14.67
C CYS A 26 -3.69 7.13 -14.30
N ALA A 27 -4.65 7.89 -14.83
CA ALA A 27 -6.08 7.64 -14.64
C ALA A 27 -6.52 6.37 -15.39
N ALA A 28 -6.01 6.16 -16.61
CA ALA A 28 -6.30 4.95 -17.40
C ALA A 28 -5.75 3.67 -16.75
N ALA A 29 -4.57 3.74 -16.09
CA ALA A 29 -3.95 2.63 -15.40
C ALA A 29 -4.59 2.33 -14.01
N CYS A 30 -5.45 3.22 -13.52
CA CYS A 30 -6.06 3.06 -12.19
C CYS A 30 -7.17 2.01 -12.22
N PRO A 31 -7.07 0.88 -11.49
CA PRO A 31 -8.12 -0.14 -11.44
C PRO A 31 -9.43 0.39 -10.83
N SER A 32 -9.34 1.35 -9.92
CA SER A 32 -10.49 2.02 -9.29
C SER A 32 -11.01 3.20 -10.11
N ARG A 33 -10.46 3.46 -11.30
CA ARG A 33 -10.83 4.59 -12.20
C ARG A 33 -10.88 5.95 -11.52
N ILE A 34 -9.97 6.19 -10.59
CA ILE A 34 -9.85 7.49 -9.92
C ILE A 34 -9.24 8.50 -10.92
N PRO A 35 -9.76 9.73 -11.03
CA PRO A 35 -9.15 10.79 -11.86
C PRO A 35 -7.86 11.31 -11.20
N VAL A 36 -6.77 10.54 -11.37
CA VAL A 36 -5.45 10.79 -10.76
C VAL A 36 -4.83 12.07 -11.30
N ASP A 37 -5.11 12.39 -12.55
CA ASP A 37 -4.63 13.57 -13.28
C ASP A 37 -5.25 14.88 -12.80
N GLU A 38 -6.40 14.84 -12.15
CA GLU A 38 -7.09 16.04 -11.64
C GLU A 38 -6.71 16.34 -10.18
N ARG A 39 -6.36 15.31 -9.41
CA ARG A 39 -6.09 15.44 -7.97
C ARG A 39 -4.61 15.68 -7.67
N LYS A 40 -4.31 16.60 -6.75
CA LYS A 40 -2.92 16.84 -6.27
C LYS A 40 -2.46 15.77 -5.29
N ARG A 41 -3.39 15.22 -4.49
CA ARG A 41 -3.16 14.17 -3.50
C ARG A 41 -4.27 13.14 -3.57
N LEU A 42 -3.86 11.88 -3.67
CA LEU A 42 -4.76 10.74 -3.61
C LEU A 42 -4.53 10.03 -2.27
N SER A 43 -5.48 10.22 -1.39
CA SER A 43 -5.60 9.50 -0.11
C SER A 43 -7.09 9.31 0.12
N GLY A 44 -7.57 8.12 0.12
CA GLY A 44 -8.99 7.88 0.33
C GLY A 44 -9.35 6.40 0.22
N PRO A 45 -10.58 6.04 0.62
CA PRO A 45 -11.06 4.66 0.66
C PRO A 45 -11.12 3.99 -0.72
N GLU A 46 -11.12 4.79 -1.78
CA GLU A 46 -11.17 4.32 -3.17
C GLU A 46 -9.79 3.87 -3.67
N CYS A 47 -8.70 4.39 -3.07
CA CYS A 47 -7.33 4.09 -3.49
C CYS A 47 -6.80 2.86 -2.75
N VAL A 48 -6.60 1.76 -3.48
CA VAL A 48 -6.05 0.51 -2.94
C VAL A 48 -4.52 0.52 -2.81
N GLY A 49 -3.85 1.62 -3.16
CA GLY A 49 -2.39 1.75 -3.02
C GLY A 49 -1.56 0.85 -3.95
N CYS A 50 -2.12 0.40 -5.07
CA CYS A 50 -1.45 -0.53 -6.01
C CYS A 50 -0.24 0.04 -6.73
N THR A 51 -0.03 1.37 -6.70
CA THR A 51 1.08 2.09 -7.35
C THR A 51 1.13 2.06 -8.88
N GLU A 52 0.16 1.45 -9.55
CA GLU A 52 0.10 1.36 -11.02
C GLU A 52 0.10 2.74 -11.70
N CYS A 53 -0.58 3.73 -11.12
CA CYS A 53 -0.55 5.09 -11.63
C CYS A 53 0.84 5.72 -11.59
N VAL A 54 1.67 5.36 -10.61
CA VAL A 54 3.04 5.86 -10.47
C VAL A 54 3.94 5.23 -11.53
N SER A 55 3.84 3.91 -11.74
CA SER A 55 4.60 3.18 -12.76
C SER A 55 4.21 3.56 -14.18
N ALA A 56 2.93 3.83 -14.44
CA ALA A 56 2.42 4.25 -15.74
C ALA A 56 2.77 5.70 -16.12
N CYS A 57 3.32 6.50 -15.18
CA CYS A 57 3.60 7.91 -15.41
C CYS A 57 4.93 8.14 -16.15
N PRO A 58 4.94 8.56 -17.42
CA PRO A 58 6.17 8.78 -18.17
C PRO A 58 6.95 10.00 -17.65
N SER A 59 6.25 11.02 -17.16
CA SER A 59 6.85 12.24 -16.62
C SER A 59 7.32 12.11 -15.18
N ARG A 60 7.14 10.94 -14.55
CA ARG A 60 7.49 10.68 -13.13
C ARG A 60 7.04 11.77 -12.17
N CYS A 61 5.87 12.37 -12.46
CA CYS A 61 5.30 13.44 -11.65
C CYS A 61 4.48 12.94 -10.44
N LEU A 62 4.40 11.63 -10.26
CA LEU A 62 3.69 10.98 -9.17
C LEU A 62 4.69 10.38 -8.18
N ASP A 63 4.51 10.69 -6.91
CA ASP A 63 5.33 10.21 -5.79
C ASP A 63 4.47 9.59 -4.70
N ILE A 64 4.99 8.53 -4.09
CA ILE A 64 4.39 7.98 -2.87
C ILE A 64 4.99 8.72 -1.68
N ARG A 65 4.14 9.29 -0.85
CA ARG A 65 4.56 9.98 0.36
C ARG A 65 3.90 9.40 1.59
N PHE A 66 4.68 9.30 2.66
CA PHE A 66 4.24 8.88 3.97
C PHE A 66 4.25 10.10 4.92
N GLY A 67 3.13 10.39 5.53
CA GLY A 67 2.95 11.52 6.44
C GLY A 67 1.96 12.55 5.93
N TYR A 68 1.67 13.51 6.80
CA TYR A 68 0.73 14.59 6.55
C TYR A 68 1.49 15.90 6.28
N GLY A 69 1.02 16.69 5.31
CA GLY A 69 1.57 18.02 5.03
C GLY A 69 2.88 18.05 4.24
N THR A 70 3.62 19.16 4.40
CA THR A 70 4.84 19.46 3.61
C THR A 70 6.06 18.62 4.01
N GLY A 71 6.04 18.03 5.21
CA GLY A 71 7.10 17.16 5.73
C GLY A 71 6.96 15.69 5.38
N ALA A 72 6.02 15.31 4.49
CA ALA A 72 5.79 13.93 4.14
C ALA A 72 7.02 13.28 3.49
N LEU A 73 7.47 12.16 4.06
CA LEU A 73 8.65 11.42 3.61
C LEU A 73 8.37 10.74 2.26
N ARG A 74 9.27 10.91 1.31
CA ARG A 74 9.26 10.14 0.05
C ARG A 74 9.73 8.72 0.33
N LEU A 75 8.90 7.74 0.04
CA LEU A 75 9.26 6.33 0.16
C LEU A 75 9.46 5.74 -1.24
N PRO A 76 10.64 5.22 -1.53
CA PRO A 76 10.84 4.42 -2.73
C PRO A 76 10.06 3.09 -2.60
N ALA A 77 9.58 2.54 -3.71
CA ALA A 77 8.80 1.31 -3.70
C ALA A 77 9.50 0.14 -2.99
N TRP A 78 10.82 0.02 -3.16
CA TRP A 78 11.62 -1.00 -2.46
C TRP A 78 11.65 -0.80 -0.93
N GLY A 79 11.58 0.45 -0.45
CA GLY A 79 11.54 0.76 0.98
C GLY A 79 10.24 0.29 1.65
N ILE A 80 9.12 0.38 0.93
CA ILE A 80 7.83 -0.15 1.39
C ILE A 80 7.91 -1.67 1.49
N ALA A 81 8.43 -2.33 0.45
CA ALA A 81 8.60 -3.78 0.44
C ALA A 81 9.54 -4.27 1.56
N ALA A 82 10.68 -3.60 1.75
CA ALA A 82 11.63 -3.91 2.82
C ALA A 82 11.01 -3.70 4.22
N GLY A 83 10.28 -2.62 4.42
CA GLY A 83 9.57 -2.34 5.67
C GLY A 83 8.52 -3.40 5.99
N THR A 84 7.73 -3.81 5.01
CA THR A 84 6.74 -4.87 5.18
C THR A 84 7.41 -6.19 5.54
N LEU A 85 8.48 -6.55 4.82
CA LEU A 85 9.24 -7.78 5.11
C LEU A 85 9.82 -7.75 6.53
N LEU A 86 10.38 -6.62 6.94
CA LEU A 86 10.92 -6.46 8.30
C LEU A 86 9.85 -6.66 9.37
N ILE A 87 8.68 -6.06 9.21
CA ILE A 87 7.54 -6.21 10.14
C ILE A 87 7.10 -7.67 10.21
N LEU A 88 7.01 -8.36 9.07
CA LEU A 88 6.65 -9.78 9.03
C LEU A 88 7.68 -10.65 9.73
N LEU A 89 8.98 -10.40 9.50
CA LEU A 89 10.06 -11.16 10.15
C LEU A 89 10.09 -10.92 11.67
N LEU A 90 9.90 -9.66 12.11
CA LEU A 90 9.81 -9.35 13.54
C LEU A 90 8.59 -9.99 14.18
N GLY A 91 7.43 -9.94 13.52
CA GLY A 91 6.21 -10.61 13.97
C GLY A 91 6.39 -12.13 14.07
N TYR A 92 7.00 -12.74 13.06
CA TYR A 92 7.33 -14.16 13.08
C TYR A 92 8.28 -14.51 14.23
N ALA A 93 9.38 -13.77 14.37
CA ALA A 93 10.33 -13.98 15.46
C ALA A 93 9.67 -13.85 16.83
N ALA A 94 8.86 -12.82 17.02
CA ALA A 94 8.10 -12.63 18.27
C ALA A 94 7.16 -13.81 18.54
N ALA A 95 6.43 -14.29 17.53
CA ALA A 95 5.52 -15.44 17.67
C ALA A 95 6.27 -16.73 18.03
N VAL A 96 7.45 -16.96 17.45
CA VAL A 96 8.29 -18.11 17.78
C VAL A 96 8.84 -18.00 19.20
N PHE A 97 9.35 -16.81 19.61
CA PHE A 97 9.88 -16.61 20.96
C PHE A 97 8.82 -16.70 22.05
N THR A 98 7.58 -16.31 21.76
CA THR A 98 6.47 -16.42 22.71
C THR A 98 5.78 -17.79 22.69
N GLY A 99 6.19 -18.70 21.80
CA GLY A 99 5.59 -20.03 21.65
C GLY A 99 4.17 -20.02 21.04
N HIS A 100 3.73 -18.90 20.48
CA HIS A 100 2.39 -18.76 19.85
C HIS A 100 2.37 -19.17 18.38
N TRP A 101 3.49 -19.64 17.83
CA TRP A 101 3.59 -20.07 16.43
C TRP A 101 3.01 -21.46 16.19
N GLU A 102 3.01 -22.31 17.19
CA GLU A 102 2.50 -23.68 17.10
C GLU A 102 0.98 -23.68 17.23
N ALA A 103 0.28 -23.97 16.17
CA ALA A 103 -1.15 -24.25 16.22
C ALA A 103 -1.34 -25.70 16.68
N ASP A 104 -1.77 -25.91 17.91
CA ASP A 104 -2.21 -27.22 18.43
C ASP A 104 -3.51 -27.64 17.69
N LEU A 105 -3.33 -28.11 16.44
CA LEU A 105 -4.45 -28.67 15.69
C LEU A 105 -4.69 -30.12 16.15
N PRO A 106 -5.85 -30.42 16.73
CA PRO A 106 -6.17 -31.78 17.15
C PRO A 106 -6.16 -32.70 15.91
N PRO A 107 -5.56 -33.91 16.00
CA PRO A 107 -5.35 -34.80 14.87
C PRO A 107 -6.65 -35.22 14.14
N GLN A 108 -7.79 -35.06 14.83
CA GLN A 108 -9.12 -35.27 14.27
C GLN A 108 -9.50 -34.23 13.22
N MET A 109 -9.07 -32.96 13.39
CA MET A 109 -9.35 -31.89 12.44
C MET A 109 -8.51 -32.08 11.16
N ILE A 110 -7.27 -32.54 11.30
CA ILE A 110 -6.39 -32.84 10.15
C ILE A 110 -6.99 -33.97 9.30
N ARG A 111 -7.55 -35.03 9.94
CA ARG A 111 -8.21 -36.15 9.23
C ARG A 111 -9.45 -35.72 8.48
N MET A 112 -10.19 -34.72 8.97
CA MET A 112 -11.40 -34.20 8.31
C MET A 112 -11.06 -33.47 6.98
N PHE A 113 -9.88 -32.86 6.87
CA PHE A 113 -9.45 -32.16 5.65
C PHE A 113 -8.74 -33.09 4.64
N LEU A 114 -8.28 -34.25 5.07
CA LEU A 114 -7.57 -35.21 4.21
C LEU A 114 -8.47 -36.31 3.61
N ASN A 115 -9.75 -36.35 3.97
CA ASN A 115 -10.74 -37.32 3.48
C ASN A 115 -11.79 -36.64 2.61
#